data_d49af74ac21fff5d02fbfece21cf3b25
#
_entry.id   d49af74ac21fff5d02fbfece21cf3b25
#
_cell.length_a   1.000
_cell.length_b   1.000
_cell.length_c   1.000
_cell.angle_alpha   90.00
_cell.angle_beta   90.00
_cell.angle_gamma   90.00
#
_symmetry.space_group_name_H-M   'P 1'
#
loop_
_entity.id
_entity.type
_entity.pdbx_description
1 polymer ?
#
loop_
_entity_poly.entity_id
_entity_poly.type
_entity_poly.pdbx_seq_one_letter_code
_entity_poly.pdbx_strand_id
1 'polypeptide(L)'
;MGIMEIVLPAVVSFILTAAAGKLLIPALVRLKAGQSIKEIGPTWHMTKQGTPTMGGLMFIVGIGLTIVALGWRRMMADEFAHLYVYLFALVFGLIGCIDDYQKVKHHHNTGLTALQKFVLQLAAAVAFLCLMRYEGMLSPNLYIPFWNTHLVLPWPVYLIFAAFVIVGTVNAVNITDGLDGLSSSVTLPVAVFFAVMAVVWPGFAQLGTFAAAMAG
;
A
#
# COMPACT_ATOMS: atom_id res chain seq x y z
N MET A 1 -6.28 -20.12 -9.93
CA MET A 1 -5.01 -19.91 -9.25
C MET A 1 -4.78 -21.02 -8.24
N GLY A 2 -3.60 -21.66 -8.22
CA GLY A 2 -3.30 -22.73 -7.26
C GLY A 2 -2.74 -22.20 -5.93
N ILE A 3 -2.81 -23.01 -4.88
CA ILE A 3 -2.28 -22.64 -3.54
C ILE A 3 -0.79 -22.25 -3.61
N MET A 4 0.00 -22.95 -4.42
CA MET A 4 1.44 -22.63 -4.58
C MET A 4 1.67 -21.26 -5.21
N GLU A 5 0.75 -20.77 -6.03
CA GLU A 5 0.83 -19.43 -6.64
C GLU A 5 0.52 -18.30 -5.62
N ILE A 6 0.06 -18.65 -4.43
CA ILE A 6 -0.09 -17.75 -3.27
C ILE A 6 1.06 -17.92 -2.30
N VAL A 7 1.37 -19.16 -1.91
CA VAL A 7 2.39 -19.43 -0.88
C VAL A 7 3.79 -18.98 -1.34
N LEU A 8 4.14 -19.25 -2.60
CA LEU A 8 5.46 -18.90 -3.12
C LEU A 8 5.73 -17.38 -3.12
N PRO A 9 4.83 -16.51 -3.65
CA PRO A 9 5.04 -15.06 -3.56
C PRO A 9 5.09 -14.55 -2.11
N ALA A 10 4.29 -15.09 -1.19
CA ALA A 10 4.32 -14.68 0.20
C ALA A 10 5.69 -15.01 0.84
N VAL A 11 6.19 -16.24 0.68
CA VAL A 11 7.49 -16.63 1.23
C VAL A 11 8.64 -15.84 0.59
N VAL A 12 8.63 -15.65 -0.72
CA VAL A 12 9.67 -14.89 -1.43
C VAL A 12 9.65 -13.43 -0.98
N SER A 13 8.47 -12.81 -0.89
CA SER A 13 8.33 -11.43 -0.41
C SER A 13 8.84 -11.26 1.02
N PHE A 14 8.48 -12.18 1.91
CA PHE A 14 8.98 -12.18 3.29
C PHE A 14 10.52 -12.21 3.34
N ILE A 15 11.14 -13.13 2.59
CA ILE A 15 12.61 -13.26 2.56
C ILE A 15 13.26 -12.01 2.00
N LEU A 16 12.74 -11.48 0.88
CA LEU A 16 13.28 -10.28 0.24
C LEU A 16 13.11 -9.03 1.10
N THR A 17 11.95 -8.88 1.75
CA THR A 17 11.68 -7.78 2.67
C THR A 17 12.59 -7.85 3.90
N ALA A 18 12.78 -9.03 4.49
CA ALA A 18 13.70 -9.22 5.60
C ALA A 18 15.16 -8.94 5.21
N ALA A 19 15.58 -9.35 4.02
CA ALA A 19 16.92 -9.05 3.48
C ALA A 19 17.08 -7.54 3.22
N ALA A 20 16.09 -6.90 2.58
CA ALA A 20 16.08 -5.45 2.37
C ALA A 20 16.12 -4.68 3.69
N GLY A 21 15.39 -5.14 4.73
CA GLY A 21 15.42 -4.55 6.07
C GLY A 21 16.80 -4.57 6.71
N LYS A 22 17.53 -5.68 6.60
CA LYS A 22 18.92 -5.79 7.12
C LYS A 22 19.87 -4.79 6.47
N LEU A 23 19.62 -4.37 5.23
CA LEU A 23 20.45 -3.41 4.51
C LEU A 23 19.96 -1.96 4.73
N LEU A 24 18.65 -1.74 4.64
CA LEU A 24 18.06 -0.41 4.69
C LEU A 24 18.01 0.18 6.11
N ILE A 25 17.70 -0.61 7.14
CA ILE A 25 17.59 -0.10 8.51
C ILE A 25 18.91 0.52 8.98
N PRO A 26 20.09 -0.14 8.87
CA PRO A 26 21.35 0.49 9.23
C PRO A 26 21.68 1.73 8.39
N ALA A 27 21.31 1.74 7.11
CA ALA A 27 21.53 2.90 6.25
C ALA A 27 20.68 4.09 6.70
N LEU A 28 19.39 3.88 7.01
CA LEU A 28 18.48 4.93 7.53
C LEU A 28 18.94 5.47 8.89
N VAL A 29 19.44 4.60 9.78
CA VAL A 29 20.04 5.01 11.06
C VAL A 29 21.26 5.91 10.83
N ARG A 30 22.17 5.54 9.90
CA ARG A 30 23.35 6.35 9.55
C ARG A 30 23.00 7.71 8.97
N LEU A 31 21.93 7.77 8.18
CA LEU A 31 21.41 9.03 7.61
C LEU A 31 20.72 9.92 8.67
N LYS A 32 20.67 9.49 9.93
CA LYS A 32 19.95 10.18 11.02
C LYS A 32 18.48 10.51 10.65
N ALA A 33 17.87 9.66 9.83
CA ALA A 33 16.47 9.75 9.46
C ALA A 33 15.57 9.31 10.63
N GLY A 34 15.85 9.81 11.84
CA GLY A 34 15.12 9.48 13.07
C GLY A 34 13.93 10.40 13.31
N GLN A 35 12.88 9.82 13.85
CA GLN A 35 11.68 10.56 14.23
C GLN A 35 11.96 11.42 15.48
N SER A 36 11.61 12.71 15.44
CA SER A 36 11.56 13.56 16.64
C SER A 36 10.21 13.38 17.32
N ILE A 37 10.22 13.03 18.62
CA ILE A 37 9.00 12.87 19.41
C ILE A 37 8.62 14.24 19.99
N LYS A 38 7.34 14.60 19.92
CA LYS A 38 6.83 15.82 20.54
C LYS A 38 6.94 15.71 22.07
N GLU A 39 7.46 16.74 22.74
CA GLU A 39 7.60 16.80 24.20
C GLU A 39 6.27 16.73 24.97
N ILE A 40 5.15 16.95 24.29
CA ILE A 40 3.78 16.95 24.85
C ILE A 40 3.18 15.52 24.91
N GLY A 41 3.96 14.46 24.59
CA GLY A 41 3.51 13.07 24.60
C GLY A 41 3.75 12.36 25.94
N PRO A 42 3.15 11.17 26.17
CA PRO A 42 3.43 10.34 27.33
C PRO A 42 4.92 10.00 27.42
N THR A 43 5.50 10.02 28.61
CA THR A 43 6.95 9.88 28.86
C THR A 43 7.55 8.57 28.34
N TRP A 44 6.76 7.51 28.25
CA TRP A 44 7.22 6.21 27.66
C TRP A 44 7.47 6.24 26.16
N HIS A 45 7.00 7.25 25.44
CA HIS A 45 7.34 7.43 24.02
C HIS A 45 8.76 7.98 23.82
N MET A 46 9.35 8.62 24.84
CA MET A 46 10.71 9.19 24.76
C MET A 46 11.79 8.12 24.51
N THR A 47 11.56 6.88 24.91
CA THR A 47 12.49 5.77 24.66
C THR A 47 12.62 5.39 23.18
N LYS A 48 11.68 5.85 22.34
CA LYS A 48 11.65 5.60 20.88
C LYS A 48 12.22 6.75 20.04
N GLN A 49 12.79 7.76 20.70
CA GLN A 49 13.43 8.87 20.02
C GLN A 49 14.60 8.36 19.18
N GLY A 50 14.63 8.72 17.88
CA GLY A 50 15.67 8.27 16.96
C GLY A 50 15.33 6.98 16.20
N THR A 51 14.14 6.38 16.39
CA THR A 51 13.66 5.30 15.53
C THR A 51 13.65 5.78 14.08
N PRO A 52 14.30 5.05 13.12
CA PRO A 52 14.35 5.49 11.74
C PRO A 52 12.95 5.54 11.12
N THR A 53 12.66 6.63 10.41
CA THR A 53 11.49 6.76 9.54
C THR A 53 11.78 6.13 8.19
N MET A 54 10.77 6.08 7.29
CA MET A 54 10.89 5.51 5.93
C MET A 54 11.12 4.00 5.89
N GLY A 55 10.80 3.27 6.97
CA GLY A 55 10.89 1.80 7.02
C GLY A 55 10.05 1.10 5.94
N GLY A 56 8.99 1.73 5.44
CA GLY A 56 8.17 1.22 4.34
C GLY A 56 8.92 0.93 3.04
N LEU A 57 10.12 1.52 2.85
CA LEU A 57 10.96 1.25 1.67
C LEU A 57 11.35 -0.23 1.54
N MET A 58 11.55 -0.94 2.67
CA MET A 58 11.89 -2.36 2.62
C MET A 58 10.72 -3.20 2.06
N PHE A 59 9.48 -2.86 2.40
CA PHE A 59 8.28 -3.52 1.87
C PHE A 59 8.12 -3.23 0.37
N ILE A 60 8.31 -1.98 -0.04
CA ILE A 60 8.25 -1.58 -1.45
C ILE A 60 9.25 -2.42 -2.26
N VAL A 61 10.49 -2.53 -1.81
CA VAL A 61 11.52 -3.31 -2.50
C VAL A 61 11.17 -4.80 -2.52
N GLY A 62 10.81 -5.39 -1.39
CA GLY A 62 10.50 -6.82 -1.27
C GLY A 62 9.30 -7.23 -2.13
N ILE A 63 8.19 -6.48 -2.04
CA ILE A 63 6.98 -6.71 -2.83
C ILE A 63 7.28 -6.51 -4.33
N GLY A 64 7.97 -5.42 -4.70
CA GLY A 64 8.28 -5.11 -6.08
C GLY A 64 9.14 -6.18 -6.77
N LEU A 65 10.21 -6.61 -6.11
CA LEU A 65 11.05 -7.69 -6.63
C LEU A 65 10.26 -9.01 -6.77
N THR A 66 9.39 -9.29 -5.81
CA THR A 66 8.51 -10.48 -5.87
C THR A 66 7.55 -10.42 -7.06
N ILE A 67 6.91 -9.27 -7.29
CA ILE A 67 5.98 -9.06 -8.40
C ILE A 67 6.69 -9.23 -9.74
N VAL A 68 7.88 -8.65 -9.90
CA VAL A 68 8.65 -8.78 -11.14
C VAL A 68 9.13 -10.21 -11.34
N ALA A 69 9.67 -10.85 -10.30
CA ALA A 69 10.23 -12.21 -10.39
C ALA A 69 9.17 -13.30 -10.61
N LEU A 70 8.01 -13.19 -10.00
CA LEU A 70 6.96 -14.23 -10.04
C LEU A 70 5.75 -13.84 -10.91
N GLY A 71 5.52 -12.55 -11.12
CA GLY A 71 4.46 -12.03 -11.98
C GLY A 71 4.80 -11.98 -13.47
N TRP A 72 6.07 -12.23 -13.86
CA TRP A 72 6.52 -12.09 -15.25
C TRP A 72 5.73 -12.96 -16.24
N ARG A 73 5.30 -14.16 -15.82
CA ARG A 73 4.48 -15.05 -16.67
C ARG A 73 3.11 -14.44 -16.99
N ARG A 74 2.53 -13.71 -16.03
CA ARG A 74 1.26 -12.99 -16.23
C ARG A 74 1.45 -11.81 -17.16
N MET A 75 2.56 -11.06 -17.00
CA MET A 75 2.91 -9.98 -17.93
C MET A 75 3.11 -10.47 -19.36
N MET A 76 3.68 -11.66 -19.56
CA MET A 76 3.79 -12.29 -20.88
C MET A 76 2.45 -12.76 -21.46
N ALA A 77 1.43 -12.89 -20.62
CA ALA A 77 0.04 -13.21 -21.01
C ALA A 77 -0.85 -11.96 -21.09
N ASP A 78 -0.25 -10.75 -21.16
CA ASP A 78 -0.94 -9.45 -21.16
C ASP A 78 -1.83 -9.18 -19.93
N GLU A 79 -1.53 -9.84 -18.80
CA GLU A 79 -2.24 -9.64 -17.53
C GLU A 79 -1.43 -8.70 -16.62
N PHE A 80 -1.73 -7.39 -16.64
CA PHE A 80 -0.97 -6.36 -15.90
C PHE A 80 -1.63 -5.86 -14.61
N ALA A 81 -2.80 -6.37 -14.21
CA ALA A 81 -3.54 -5.85 -13.05
C ALA A 81 -2.70 -5.79 -11.76
N HIS A 82 -1.88 -6.82 -11.47
CA HIS A 82 -0.99 -6.87 -10.32
C HIS A 82 0.10 -5.77 -10.37
N LEU A 83 0.58 -5.44 -11.57
CA LEU A 83 1.56 -4.38 -11.77
C LEU A 83 0.94 -2.99 -11.61
N TYR A 84 -0.25 -2.76 -12.18
CA TYR A 84 -0.98 -1.48 -12.04
C TYR A 84 -1.26 -1.15 -10.58
N VAL A 85 -1.72 -2.14 -9.78
CA VAL A 85 -1.97 -1.93 -8.35
C VAL A 85 -0.67 -1.65 -7.59
N TYR A 86 0.42 -2.33 -7.92
CA TYR A 86 1.72 -2.06 -7.32
C TYR A 86 2.23 -0.66 -7.68
N LEU A 87 2.17 -0.25 -8.95
CA LEU A 87 2.56 1.09 -9.38
C LEU A 87 1.72 2.18 -8.70
N PHE A 88 0.43 1.92 -8.52
CA PHE A 88 -0.44 2.81 -7.75
C PHE A 88 -0.01 2.92 -6.28
N ALA A 89 0.30 1.79 -5.63
CA ALA A 89 0.85 1.78 -4.29
C ALA A 89 2.17 2.56 -4.18
N LEU A 90 3.04 2.48 -5.21
CA LEU A 90 4.28 3.27 -5.29
C LEU A 90 4.01 4.78 -5.33
N VAL A 91 3.00 5.25 -6.06
CA VAL A 91 2.65 6.67 -6.09
C VAL A 91 2.26 7.17 -4.70
N PHE A 92 1.45 6.41 -3.95
CA PHE A 92 1.13 6.76 -2.57
C PHE A 92 2.34 6.63 -1.65
N GLY A 93 3.19 5.63 -1.86
CA GLY A 93 4.46 5.49 -1.15
C GLY A 93 5.39 6.69 -1.37
N LEU A 94 5.46 7.23 -2.60
CA LEU A 94 6.22 8.44 -2.90
C LEU A 94 5.66 9.68 -2.19
N ILE A 95 4.34 9.83 -2.12
CA ILE A 95 3.71 10.94 -1.37
C ILE A 95 4.12 10.85 0.11
N GLY A 96 4.07 9.64 0.71
CA GLY A 96 4.53 9.41 2.07
C GLY A 96 6.03 9.67 2.25
N CYS A 97 6.85 9.24 1.30
CA CYS A 97 8.29 9.44 1.31
C CYS A 97 8.66 10.94 1.24
N ILE A 98 7.96 11.72 0.44
CA ILE A 98 8.13 13.18 0.36
C ILE A 98 7.73 13.84 1.68
N ASP A 99 6.64 13.41 2.29
CA ASP A 99 6.18 13.87 3.61
C ASP A 99 7.24 13.63 4.69
N ASP A 100 7.77 12.41 4.77
CA ASP A 100 8.81 12.05 5.73
C ASP A 100 10.15 12.71 5.44
N TYR A 101 10.54 12.84 4.17
CA TYR A 101 11.76 13.54 3.77
C TYR A 101 11.75 15.01 4.21
N GLN A 102 10.61 15.69 4.06
CA GLN A 102 10.47 17.08 4.52
C GLN A 102 10.63 17.19 6.03
N LYS A 103 10.06 16.25 6.82
CA LYS A 103 10.24 16.22 8.28
C LYS A 103 11.70 16.06 8.67
N VAL A 104 12.41 15.13 8.03
CA VAL A 104 13.84 14.88 8.29
C VAL A 104 14.69 16.10 7.92
N LYS A 105 14.46 16.68 6.74
CA LYS A 105 15.26 17.82 6.22
C LYS A 105 15.12 19.08 7.07
N HIS A 106 13.93 19.38 7.56
CA HIS A 106 13.67 20.60 8.32
C HIS A 106 13.78 20.41 9.83
N HIS A 107 14.08 19.19 10.33
CA HIS A 107 14.10 18.85 11.75
C HIS A 107 12.80 19.24 12.49
N HIS A 108 11.68 19.27 11.78
CA HIS A 108 10.35 19.57 12.31
C HIS A 108 9.40 18.38 12.10
N ASN A 109 8.39 18.25 12.97
CA ASN A 109 7.35 17.22 12.86
C ASN A 109 6.30 17.55 11.76
N THR A 110 6.46 18.68 11.06
CA THR A 110 5.56 19.10 9.98
C THR A 110 6.19 18.78 8.64
N GLY A 111 5.64 17.78 7.94
CA GLY A 111 5.96 17.46 6.54
C GLY A 111 5.08 18.28 5.59
N LEU A 112 4.44 17.61 4.65
CA LEU A 112 3.42 18.22 3.79
C LEU A 112 2.26 18.77 4.63
N THR A 113 1.69 19.90 4.22
CA THR A 113 0.43 20.35 4.83
C THR A 113 -0.69 19.35 4.58
N ALA A 114 -1.69 19.29 5.47
CA ALA A 114 -2.83 18.39 5.31
C ALA A 114 -3.51 18.55 3.95
N LEU A 115 -3.64 19.81 3.47
CA LEU A 115 -4.22 20.12 2.17
C LEU A 115 -3.35 19.61 1.01
N GLN A 116 -2.03 19.83 1.05
CA GLN A 116 -1.11 19.33 0.02
C GLN A 116 -1.17 17.81 -0.09
N LYS A 117 -1.11 17.12 1.05
CA LYS A 117 -1.22 15.66 1.12
C LYS A 117 -2.54 15.16 0.54
N PHE A 118 -3.65 15.79 0.96
CA PHE A 118 -4.99 15.44 0.46
C PHE A 118 -5.12 15.64 -1.05
N VAL A 119 -4.67 16.78 -1.60
CA VAL A 119 -4.76 17.08 -3.03
C VAL A 119 -3.92 16.10 -3.85
N LEU A 120 -2.69 15.79 -3.42
CA LEU A 120 -1.83 14.80 -4.10
C LEU A 120 -2.45 13.41 -4.10
N GLN A 121 -2.98 12.97 -2.96
CA GLN A 121 -3.66 11.67 -2.83
C GLN A 121 -4.92 11.61 -3.71
N LEU A 122 -5.71 12.68 -3.72
CA LEU A 122 -6.91 12.77 -4.54
C LEU A 122 -6.59 12.72 -6.03
N ALA A 123 -5.59 13.50 -6.47
CA ALA A 123 -5.12 13.49 -7.86
C ALA A 123 -4.63 12.10 -8.28
N ALA A 124 -3.84 11.43 -7.44
CA ALA A 124 -3.37 10.07 -7.70
C ALA A 124 -4.54 9.07 -7.78
N ALA A 125 -5.51 9.15 -6.88
CA ALA A 125 -6.69 8.29 -6.88
C ALA A 125 -7.53 8.47 -8.15
N VAL A 126 -7.82 9.71 -8.52
CA VAL A 126 -8.58 10.04 -9.74
C VAL A 126 -7.86 9.55 -10.99
N ALA A 127 -6.56 9.83 -11.10
CA ALA A 127 -5.75 9.38 -12.24
C ALA A 127 -5.76 7.85 -12.38
N PHE A 128 -5.59 7.13 -11.28
CA PHE A 128 -5.64 5.66 -11.27
C PHE A 128 -7.02 5.12 -11.66
N LEU A 129 -8.09 5.66 -11.11
CA LEU A 129 -9.45 5.22 -11.44
C LEU A 129 -9.78 5.46 -12.92
N CYS A 130 -9.35 6.61 -13.48
CA CYS A 130 -9.50 6.88 -14.90
C CYS A 130 -8.69 5.93 -15.77
N LEU A 131 -7.43 5.61 -15.37
CA LEU A 131 -6.60 4.63 -16.05
C LEU A 131 -7.24 3.24 -16.03
N MET A 132 -7.69 2.75 -14.87
CA MET A 132 -8.33 1.45 -14.74
C MET A 132 -9.62 1.33 -15.56
N ARG A 133 -10.36 2.43 -15.68
CA ARG A 133 -11.53 2.47 -16.56
C ARG A 133 -11.14 2.43 -18.03
N TYR A 134 -10.10 3.17 -18.42
CA TYR A 134 -9.58 3.18 -19.80
C TYR A 134 -9.11 1.79 -20.23
N GLU A 135 -8.40 1.08 -19.34
CA GLU A 135 -7.95 -0.31 -19.56
C GLU A 135 -9.09 -1.35 -19.49
N GLY A 136 -10.34 -0.92 -19.25
CA GLY A 136 -11.47 -1.85 -19.15
C GLY A 136 -11.47 -2.72 -17.88
N MET A 137 -10.58 -2.45 -16.92
CA MET A 137 -10.44 -3.22 -15.68
C MET A 137 -11.42 -2.77 -14.59
N LEU A 138 -12.08 -1.63 -14.76
CA LEU A 138 -12.99 -1.06 -13.78
C LEU A 138 -14.36 -0.79 -14.38
N SER A 139 -15.40 -1.35 -13.77
CA SER A 139 -16.79 -1.02 -14.07
C SER A 139 -17.43 -0.26 -12.90
N PRO A 140 -18.33 0.70 -13.15
CA PRO A 140 -18.99 1.49 -12.09
C PRO A 140 -20.14 0.72 -11.42
N ASN A 141 -20.01 -0.59 -11.29
CA ASN A 141 -21.00 -1.48 -10.70
C ASN A 141 -20.62 -1.77 -9.25
N LEU A 142 -21.48 -1.37 -8.30
CA LEU A 142 -21.33 -1.75 -6.90
C LEU A 142 -22.22 -2.96 -6.63
N TYR A 143 -21.60 -4.05 -6.19
CA TYR A 143 -22.33 -5.21 -5.68
C TYR A 143 -22.73 -4.97 -4.22
N ILE A 144 -24.00 -5.14 -3.91
CA ILE A 144 -24.55 -5.00 -2.56
C ILE A 144 -24.85 -6.41 -2.03
N PRO A 145 -23.97 -6.97 -1.15
CA PRO A 145 -24.02 -8.38 -0.80
C PRO A 145 -25.29 -8.79 -0.06
N PHE A 146 -25.84 -7.93 0.80
CA PHE A 146 -27.04 -8.26 1.59
C PHE A 146 -28.33 -8.35 0.74
N TRP A 147 -28.39 -7.63 -0.37
CA TRP A 147 -29.51 -7.64 -1.30
C TRP A 147 -29.23 -8.43 -2.57
N ASN A 148 -28.01 -8.99 -2.70
CA ASN A 148 -27.58 -9.74 -3.88
C ASN A 148 -27.94 -9.02 -5.20
N THR A 149 -27.69 -7.72 -5.23
CA THR A 149 -28.01 -6.85 -6.36
C THR A 149 -26.82 -5.99 -6.76
N HIS A 150 -26.84 -5.49 -7.97
CA HIS A 150 -25.85 -4.58 -8.50
C HIS A 150 -26.45 -3.18 -8.64
N LEU A 151 -25.78 -2.17 -8.08
CA LEU A 151 -26.08 -0.77 -8.28
C LEU A 151 -25.12 -0.20 -9.33
N VAL A 152 -25.65 0.14 -10.50
CA VAL A 152 -24.88 0.78 -11.56
C VAL A 152 -24.88 2.29 -11.33
N LEU A 153 -23.75 2.85 -11.00
CA LEU A 153 -23.60 4.29 -10.78
C LEU A 153 -23.20 5.01 -12.08
N PRO A 154 -23.66 6.25 -12.29
CA PRO A 154 -23.06 7.13 -13.29
C PRO A 154 -21.56 7.31 -13.00
N TRP A 155 -20.74 7.30 -14.05
CA TRP A 155 -19.27 7.36 -13.87
C TRP A 155 -18.78 8.49 -12.95
N PRO A 156 -19.25 9.75 -13.08
CA PRO A 156 -18.78 10.81 -12.18
C PRO A 156 -19.08 10.54 -10.70
N VAL A 157 -20.25 9.95 -10.42
CA VAL A 157 -20.65 9.60 -9.04
C VAL A 157 -19.78 8.48 -8.51
N TYR A 158 -19.53 7.44 -9.32
CA TYR A 158 -18.63 6.35 -8.96
C TYR A 158 -17.20 6.85 -8.71
N LEU A 159 -16.70 7.75 -9.58
CA LEU A 159 -15.36 8.32 -9.46
C LEU A 159 -15.18 9.07 -8.15
N ILE A 160 -16.13 9.94 -7.78
CA ILE A 160 -16.10 10.68 -6.51
C ILE A 160 -16.14 9.71 -5.33
N PHE A 161 -17.04 8.74 -5.35
CA PHE A 161 -17.18 7.73 -4.30
C PHE A 161 -15.92 6.90 -4.15
N ALA A 162 -15.38 6.34 -5.24
CA ALA A 162 -14.19 5.50 -5.21
C ALA A 162 -12.93 6.29 -4.79
N ALA A 163 -12.77 7.52 -5.26
CA ALA A 163 -11.68 8.40 -4.84
C ALA A 163 -11.77 8.72 -3.34
N PHE A 164 -12.97 8.99 -2.82
CA PHE A 164 -13.20 9.19 -1.39
C PHE A 164 -12.81 7.94 -0.58
N VAL A 165 -13.21 6.75 -1.02
CA VAL A 165 -12.87 5.49 -0.36
C VAL A 165 -11.36 5.29 -0.35
N ILE A 166 -10.66 5.48 -1.48
CA ILE A 166 -9.21 5.32 -1.59
C ILE A 166 -8.49 6.28 -0.64
N VAL A 167 -8.79 7.59 -0.74
CA VAL A 167 -8.12 8.61 0.08
C VAL A 167 -8.45 8.42 1.57
N GLY A 168 -9.70 8.09 1.88
CA GLY A 168 -10.13 7.78 3.25
C GLY A 168 -9.38 6.59 3.83
N THR A 169 -9.26 5.50 3.07
CA THR A 169 -8.53 4.29 3.50
C THR A 169 -7.06 4.58 3.74
N VAL A 170 -6.39 5.28 2.82
CA VAL A 170 -4.96 5.63 2.96
C VAL A 170 -4.72 6.48 4.20
N ASN A 171 -5.58 7.46 4.47
CA ASN A 171 -5.44 8.28 5.68
C ASN A 171 -5.79 7.52 6.96
N ALA A 172 -6.79 6.63 6.92
CA ALA A 172 -7.12 5.76 8.05
C ALA A 172 -5.94 4.83 8.41
N VAL A 173 -5.30 4.19 7.42
CA VAL A 173 -4.11 3.38 7.64
C VAL A 173 -2.96 4.20 8.20
N ASN A 174 -2.74 5.41 7.69
CA ASN A 174 -1.69 6.31 8.21
C ASN A 174 -1.94 6.73 9.67
N ILE A 175 -3.20 6.90 10.10
CA ILE A 175 -3.55 7.17 11.50
C ILE A 175 -3.37 5.91 12.36
N THR A 176 -3.68 4.73 11.82
CA THR A 176 -3.51 3.45 12.51
C THR A 176 -2.05 3.15 12.84
N ASP A 177 -1.10 3.69 12.06
CA ASP A 177 0.35 3.52 12.28
C ASP A 177 0.91 4.40 13.43
N GLY A 178 0.15 4.53 14.51
CA GLY A 178 0.53 5.26 15.72
C GLY A 178 1.13 4.39 16.83
N LEU A 179 1.03 3.07 16.73
CA LEU A 179 1.55 2.10 17.71
C LEU A 179 2.36 1.03 17.00
N ASP A 180 3.46 0.56 17.65
CA ASP A 180 4.33 -0.47 17.09
C ASP A 180 3.55 -1.75 16.77
N GLY A 181 3.64 -2.18 15.50
CA GLY A 181 3.00 -3.39 15.02
C GLY A 181 1.50 -3.31 14.77
N LEU A 182 0.81 -2.23 15.14
CA LEU A 182 -0.64 -2.11 14.93
C LEU A 182 -1.00 -2.10 13.44
N SER A 183 -0.34 -1.26 12.66
CA SER A 183 -0.56 -1.18 11.21
C SER A 183 -0.30 -2.52 10.53
N SER A 184 0.83 -3.18 10.84
CA SER A 184 1.18 -4.49 10.29
C SER A 184 0.18 -5.58 10.70
N SER A 185 -0.24 -5.61 11.95
CA SER A 185 -1.19 -6.61 12.45
C SER A 185 -2.59 -6.48 11.85
N VAL A 186 -3.00 -5.27 11.47
CA VAL A 186 -4.27 -5.01 10.77
C VAL A 186 -4.14 -5.29 9.27
N THR A 187 -3.01 -4.95 8.67
CA THR A 187 -2.79 -5.13 7.22
C THR A 187 -2.65 -6.60 6.84
N LEU A 188 -2.00 -7.41 7.67
CA LEU A 188 -1.78 -8.84 7.40
C LEU A 188 -3.09 -9.62 7.13
N PRO A 189 -4.12 -9.60 8.01
CA PRO A 189 -5.36 -10.31 7.74
C PRO A 189 -6.09 -9.79 6.48
N VAL A 190 -5.98 -8.50 6.16
CA VAL A 190 -6.53 -7.94 4.92
C VAL A 190 -5.81 -8.50 3.69
N ALA A 191 -4.48 -8.53 3.70
CA ALA A 191 -3.69 -9.09 2.61
C ALA A 191 -3.95 -10.59 2.43
N VAL A 192 -4.02 -11.35 3.53
CA VAL A 192 -4.38 -12.78 3.51
C VAL A 192 -5.80 -12.98 2.95
N PHE A 193 -6.77 -12.17 3.35
CA PHE A 193 -8.12 -12.22 2.80
C PHE A 193 -8.13 -12.07 1.28
N PHE A 194 -7.45 -11.06 0.74
CA PHE A 194 -7.39 -10.86 -0.71
C PHE A 194 -6.60 -11.97 -1.43
N ALA A 195 -5.56 -12.53 -0.80
CA ALA A 195 -4.84 -13.68 -1.33
C ALA A 195 -5.75 -14.93 -1.43
N VAL A 196 -6.57 -15.18 -0.42
CA VAL A 196 -7.57 -16.26 -0.43
C VAL A 196 -8.64 -15.99 -1.50
N MET A 197 -9.14 -14.76 -1.59
CA MET A 197 -10.13 -14.38 -2.61
C MET A 197 -9.60 -14.61 -4.04
N ALA A 198 -8.30 -14.41 -4.27
CA ALA A 198 -7.69 -14.69 -5.57
C ALA A 198 -7.67 -16.17 -5.96
N VAL A 199 -7.73 -17.08 -4.97
CA VAL A 199 -7.88 -18.52 -5.22
C VAL A 199 -9.34 -18.89 -5.50
N VAL A 200 -10.25 -18.33 -4.69
CA VAL A 200 -11.66 -18.75 -4.68
C VAL A 200 -12.47 -18.05 -5.79
N TRP A 201 -12.13 -16.82 -6.12
CA TRP A 201 -12.88 -16.00 -7.07
C TRP A 201 -12.06 -15.68 -8.33
N PRO A 202 -12.46 -16.20 -9.51
CA PRO A 202 -11.70 -16.01 -10.76
C PRO A 202 -11.42 -14.55 -11.12
N GLY A 203 -12.35 -13.62 -10.80
CA GLY A 203 -12.18 -12.18 -11.05
C GLY A 203 -11.04 -11.52 -10.24
N PHE A 204 -10.58 -12.14 -9.15
CA PHE A 204 -9.45 -11.68 -8.34
C PHE A 204 -8.13 -12.39 -8.65
N ALA A 205 -8.13 -13.41 -9.51
CA ALA A 205 -6.95 -14.22 -9.77
C ALA A 205 -5.73 -13.42 -10.26
N GLN A 206 -5.95 -12.34 -11.01
CA GLN A 206 -4.88 -11.47 -11.50
C GLN A 206 -4.19 -10.66 -10.38
N LEU A 207 -4.87 -10.42 -9.26
CA LEU A 207 -4.34 -9.70 -8.10
C LEU A 207 -3.65 -10.62 -7.09
N GLY A 208 -3.76 -11.94 -7.27
CA GLY A 208 -3.30 -12.90 -6.28
C GLY A 208 -1.81 -12.81 -5.95
N THR A 209 -0.96 -12.61 -6.95
CA THR A 209 0.50 -12.45 -6.75
C THR A 209 0.81 -11.21 -5.92
N PHE A 210 0.10 -10.09 -6.18
CA PHE A 210 0.25 -8.86 -5.39
C PHE A 210 -0.23 -9.04 -3.94
N ALA A 211 -1.44 -9.58 -3.76
CA ALA A 211 -2.01 -9.82 -2.43
C ALA A 211 -1.17 -10.78 -1.59
N ALA A 212 -0.65 -11.84 -2.22
CA ALA A 212 0.25 -12.79 -1.58
C ALA A 212 1.59 -12.16 -1.20
N ALA A 213 2.17 -11.34 -2.07
CA ALA A 213 3.41 -10.61 -1.78
C ALA A 213 3.23 -9.58 -0.64
N MET A 214 2.04 -9.00 -0.49
CA MET A 214 1.72 -8.12 0.65
C MET A 214 1.53 -8.88 1.96
N ALA A 215 1.12 -10.15 1.92
CA ALA A 215 0.94 -10.98 3.11
C ALA A 215 2.26 -11.51 3.67
N GLY A 216 3.30 -11.65 2.82
CA GLY A 216 4.66 -12.04 3.21
C GLY A 216 5.50 -10.86 3.61
#